data_9dfacd84d564ae2d8ea3805e68590344
#
_entry.id   9dfacd84d564ae2d8ea3805e68590344
#
_cell.length_a   1.000
_cell.length_b   1.000
_cell.length_c   1.000
_cell.angle_alpha   90.00
_cell.angle_beta   90.00
_cell.angle_gamma   90.00
#
_symmetry.space_group_name_H-M   'P 1'
#
loop_
_entity.id
_entity.type
_entity.pdbx_description
1 polymer ?
#
loop_
_entity_poly.entity_id
_entity_poly.type
_entity_poly.pdbx_seq_one_letter_code
_entity_poly.pdbx_strand_id
1 'polypeptide(L)'
;MRTVTLAAMLEARRPRRLDARRNFDAVIAAATEAFGEAGADVGMEEIALRAGVGVATLYRNFPSRIALMEAVYLASVDELVSSSSGSGDVDSWTALRRWLEKFVDFMRTKHPVVSVLTEQS
;
A
#
# COMPACT_ATOMS: atom_id res chain seq x y z
N MET A 1 2.12 4.29 27.11
CA MET A 1 1.11 4.23 26.08
C MET A 1 1.53 3.26 24.99
N ARG A 2 0.62 2.46 24.56
CA ARG A 2 0.92 1.44 23.58
C ARG A 2 0.87 2.02 22.17
N THR A 3 1.93 1.81 21.41
CA THR A 3 1.99 2.27 20.03
C THR A 3 1.62 1.11 19.10
N VAL A 4 0.63 1.33 18.24
CA VAL A 4 0.27 0.37 17.21
C VAL A 4 1.10 0.70 15.97
N THR A 5 1.91 -0.24 15.50
CA THR A 5 2.72 -0.02 14.33
C THR A 5 1.89 -0.13 13.05
N LEU A 6 2.33 0.54 11.99
CA LEU A 6 1.67 0.44 10.69
C LEU A 6 1.73 -0.99 10.17
N ALA A 7 2.86 -1.67 10.40
CA ALA A 7 3.00 -3.07 10.02
C ALA A 7 1.95 -3.94 10.72
N ALA A 8 1.72 -3.70 12.02
CA ALA A 8 0.72 -4.45 12.76
C ALA A 8 -0.69 -4.17 12.26
N MET A 9 -0.98 -2.92 11.90
CA MET A 9 -2.29 -2.56 11.36
C MET A 9 -2.56 -3.26 10.02
N LEU A 10 -1.55 -3.31 9.17
CA LEU A 10 -1.67 -3.99 7.88
C LEU A 10 -1.78 -5.50 8.08
N GLU A 11 -0.94 -6.07 8.94
CA GLU A 11 -0.94 -7.49 9.22
C GLU A 11 -2.29 -7.96 9.79
N ALA A 12 -2.96 -7.14 10.58
CA ALA A 12 -4.26 -7.47 11.12
C ALA A 12 -5.32 -7.65 10.03
N ARG A 13 -5.11 -7.05 8.86
CA ARG A 13 -6.01 -7.16 7.72
C ARG A 13 -5.69 -8.32 6.80
N ARG A 14 -4.48 -8.88 6.90
CA ARG A 14 -4.05 -9.96 6.02
C ARG A 14 -4.67 -11.30 6.44
N PRO A 15 -5.14 -12.09 5.46
CA PRO A 15 -5.63 -13.43 5.76
C PRO A 15 -4.53 -14.33 6.30
N ARG A 16 -4.92 -15.38 7.01
CA ARG A 16 -3.96 -16.32 7.61
C ARG A 16 -3.50 -17.40 6.62
N ARG A 17 -4.37 -17.79 5.71
CA ARG A 17 -4.04 -18.85 4.74
C ARG A 17 -3.03 -18.34 3.74
N LEU A 18 -2.08 -19.19 3.37
CA LEU A 18 -0.97 -18.80 2.51
C LEU A 18 -1.43 -18.31 1.13
N ASP A 19 -2.33 -19.06 0.49
CA ASP A 19 -2.84 -18.67 -0.84
C ASP A 19 -3.64 -17.36 -0.77
N ALA A 20 -4.44 -17.19 0.28
CA ALA A 20 -5.18 -15.96 0.48
C ALA A 20 -4.26 -14.78 0.76
N ARG A 21 -3.18 -15.01 1.50
CA ARG A 21 -2.18 -13.95 1.76
C ARG A 21 -1.49 -13.54 0.47
N ARG A 22 -1.17 -14.49 -0.39
CA ARG A 22 -0.57 -14.18 -1.70
C ARG A 22 -1.51 -13.34 -2.55
N ASN A 23 -2.78 -13.70 -2.55
CA ASN A 23 -3.79 -12.93 -3.30
C ASN A 23 -3.93 -11.52 -2.71
N PHE A 24 -3.97 -11.41 -1.40
CA PHE A 24 -4.04 -10.13 -0.71
C PHE A 24 -2.86 -9.23 -1.11
N ASP A 25 -1.65 -9.78 -1.02
CA ASP A 25 -0.45 -9.02 -1.36
C ASP A 25 -0.40 -8.66 -2.84
N ALA A 26 -0.84 -9.55 -3.72
CA ALA A 26 -0.89 -9.29 -5.16
C ALA A 26 -1.87 -8.16 -5.47
N VAL A 27 -3.00 -8.13 -4.79
CA VAL A 27 -3.99 -7.06 -4.99
C VAL A 27 -3.42 -5.72 -4.53
N ILE A 28 -2.75 -5.68 -3.38
CA ILE A 28 -2.15 -4.43 -2.89
C ILE A 28 -1.10 -3.93 -3.88
N ALA A 29 -0.24 -4.82 -4.39
CA ALA A 29 0.79 -4.44 -5.36
C ALA A 29 0.17 -3.91 -6.65
N ALA A 30 -0.85 -4.60 -7.17
CA ALA A 30 -1.53 -4.18 -8.39
C ALA A 30 -2.25 -2.85 -8.21
N ALA A 31 -2.91 -2.67 -7.07
CA ALA A 31 -3.61 -1.44 -6.77
C ALA A 31 -2.66 -0.26 -6.61
N THR A 32 -1.52 -0.49 -5.96
CA THR A 32 -0.49 0.53 -5.80
C THR A 32 -0.03 1.03 -7.17
N GLU A 33 0.25 0.12 -8.08
CA GLU A 33 0.67 0.45 -9.42
C GLU A 33 -0.43 1.18 -10.19
N ALA A 34 -1.65 0.65 -10.14
CA ALA A 34 -2.78 1.21 -10.87
C ALA A 34 -3.13 2.63 -10.40
N PHE A 35 -3.18 2.84 -9.10
CA PHE A 35 -3.46 4.17 -8.54
C PHE A 35 -2.35 5.16 -8.87
N GLY A 36 -1.10 4.70 -8.91
CA GLY A 36 0.03 5.54 -9.26
C GLY A 36 0.00 5.98 -10.73
N GLU A 37 -0.49 5.11 -11.61
CA GLU A 37 -0.54 5.42 -13.05
C GLU A 37 -1.77 6.21 -13.44
N ALA A 38 -2.94 5.80 -12.93
CA ALA A 38 -4.22 6.29 -13.40
C ALA A 38 -5.02 7.10 -12.37
N GLY A 39 -4.49 7.22 -11.16
CA GLY A 39 -5.18 7.94 -10.11
C GLY A 39 -6.22 7.09 -9.39
N ALA A 40 -7.01 7.75 -8.54
CA ALA A 40 -7.93 7.07 -7.63
C ALA A 40 -9.15 6.46 -8.33
N ASP A 41 -9.38 6.81 -9.58
CA ASP A 41 -10.58 6.38 -10.31
C ASP A 41 -10.45 5.05 -11.02
N VAL A 42 -9.27 4.42 -10.97
CA VAL A 42 -9.08 3.13 -11.64
C VAL A 42 -10.10 2.11 -11.10
N GLY A 43 -10.65 1.31 -12.00
CA GLY A 43 -11.71 0.37 -11.65
C GLY A 43 -11.19 -0.84 -10.85
N MET A 44 -12.05 -1.36 -9.98
CA MET A 44 -11.73 -2.56 -9.21
C MET A 44 -11.46 -3.76 -10.13
N GLU A 45 -12.19 -3.85 -11.25
CA GLU A 45 -12.01 -4.94 -12.21
C GLU A 45 -10.62 -4.89 -12.86
N GLU A 46 -10.13 -3.70 -13.16
CA GLU A 46 -8.80 -3.52 -13.70
C GLU A 46 -7.75 -3.98 -12.69
N ILE A 47 -7.94 -3.65 -11.42
CA ILE A 47 -7.03 -4.05 -10.36
C ILE A 47 -7.01 -5.58 -10.21
N ALA A 48 -8.19 -6.20 -10.24
CA ALA A 48 -8.29 -7.65 -10.15
C ALA A 48 -7.54 -8.32 -11.31
N LEU A 49 -7.71 -7.78 -12.51
CA LEU A 49 -7.04 -8.30 -13.70
C LEU A 49 -5.52 -8.20 -13.55
N ARG A 50 -5.00 -7.05 -13.12
CA ARG A 50 -3.57 -6.87 -12.91
C ARG A 50 -3.02 -7.78 -11.83
N ALA A 51 -3.81 -8.03 -10.79
CA ALA A 51 -3.40 -8.90 -9.68
C ALA A 51 -3.47 -10.38 -10.04
N GLY A 52 -4.16 -10.73 -11.12
CA GLY A 52 -4.35 -12.12 -11.51
C GLY A 52 -5.35 -12.84 -10.61
N VAL A 53 -6.33 -12.13 -10.07
CA VAL A 53 -7.36 -12.72 -9.23
C VAL A 53 -8.74 -12.41 -9.78
N GLY A 54 -9.73 -13.19 -9.38
CA GLY A 54 -11.11 -12.91 -9.75
C GLY A 54 -11.66 -11.72 -8.99
N VAL A 55 -12.64 -11.04 -9.58
CA VAL A 55 -13.30 -9.89 -8.97
C VAL A 55 -13.92 -10.29 -7.63
N ALA A 56 -14.52 -11.48 -7.55
CA ALA A 56 -15.12 -11.95 -6.30
C ALA A 56 -14.08 -12.09 -5.19
N THR A 57 -12.90 -12.60 -5.53
CA THR A 57 -11.79 -12.72 -4.58
C THR A 57 -11.33 -11.34 -4.11
N LEU A 58 -11.24 -10.39 -5.04
CA LEU A 58 -10.88 -9.02 -4.70
C LEU A 58 -11.85 -8.45 -3.67
N TYR A 59 -13.15 -8.52 -3.94
CA TYR A 59 -14.16 -7.95 -3.04
C TYR A 59 -14.27 -8.70 -1.72
N ARG A 60 -13.88 -9.96 -1.70
CA ARG A 60 -13.84 -10.72 -0.45
C ARG A 60 -12.78 -10.17 0.50
N ASN A 61 -11.64 -9.76 -0.04
CA ASN A 61 -10.55 -9.20 0.75
C ASN A 61 -10.73 -7.69 1.01
N PHE A 62 -11.31 -6.99 0.05
CA PHE A 62 -11.47 -5.53 0.11
C PHE A 62 -12.89 -5.19 -0.33
N PRO A 63 -13.83 -5.15 0.62
CA PRO A 63 -15.24 -4.98 0.28
C PRO A 63 -15.60 -3.70 -0.45
N SER A 64 -14.74 -2.69 -0.38
CA SER A 64 -14.99 -1.41 -1.05
C SER A 64 -13.69 -0.85 -1.61
N ARG A 65 -13.81 0.12 -2.50
CA ARG A 65 -12.66 0.87 -3.02
C ARG A 65 -11.89 1.54 -1.89
N ILE A 66 -12.62 2.12 -0.94
CA ILE A 66 -11.99 2.82 0.20
C ILE A 66 -11.18 1.83 1.05
N ALA A 67 -11.70 0.63 1.29
CA ALA A 67 -10.97 -0.38 2.04
C ALA A 67 -9.65 -0.74 1.35
N LEU A 68 -9.68 -0.86 0.03
CA LEU A 68 -8.47 -1.13 -0.75
C LEU A 68 -7.49 0.03 -0.68
N MET A 69 -7.96 1.26 -0.82
CA MET A 69 -7.12 2.44 -0.74
C MET A 69 -6.45 2.58 0.63
N GLU A 70 -7.19 2.29 1.70
CA GLU A 70 -6.62 2.30 3.04
C GLU A 70 -5.47 1.30 3.17
N ALA A 71 -5.66 0.09 2.65
CA ALA A 71 -4.63 -0.94 2.70
C ALA A 71 -3.40 -0.53 1.89
N VAL A 72 -3.60 0.04 0.71
CA VAL A 72 -2.51 0.54 -0.14
C VAL A 72 -1.73 1.64 0.59
N TYR A 73 -2.45 2.57 1.21
CA TYR A 73 -1.82 3.65 1.94
C TYR A 73 -1.00 3.13 3.12
N LEU A 74 -1.56 2.22 3.91
CA LEU A 74 -0.85 1.63 5.04
C LEU A 74 0.40 0.89 4.60
N ALA A 75 0.32 0.12 3.52
CA ALA A 75 1.46 -0.61 3.00
C ALA A 75 2.56 0.35 2.53
N SER A 76 2.17 1.44 1.87
CA SER A 76 3.12 2.43 1.37
C SER A 76 3.81 3.19 2.48
N VAL A 77 3.06 3.58 3.51
CA VAL A 77 3.64 4.29 4.66
C VAL A 77 4.56 3.34 5.44
N ASP A 78 4.16 2.08 5.60
CA ASP A 78 4.98 1.07 6.27
C ASP A 78 6.31 0.89 5.55
N GLU A 79 6.29 0.81 4.23
CA GLU A 79 7.51 0.70 3.43
C GLU A 79 8.41 1.92 3.61
N LEU A 80 7.83 3.12 3.60
CA LEU A 80 8.58 4.35 3.79
C LEU A 80 9.23 4.41 5.17
N VAL A 81 8.48 4.06 6.20
CA VAL A 81 8.99 4.05 7.58
C VAL A 81 10.07 3.00 7.74
N SER A 82 9.86 1.80 7.20
CA SER A 82 10.84 0.72 7.28
C SER A 82 12.14 1.11 6.60
N SER A 83 12.07 1.81 5.47
CA SER A 83 13.27 2.24 4.75
C SER A 83 14.06 3.31 5.50
N SER A 84 13.44 4.02 6.43
CA SER A 84 14.14 5.02 7.25
C SER A 84 15.03 4.38 8.32
N SER A 85 14.83 3.09 8.60
CA SER A 85 15.61 2.39 9.62
C SER A 85 17.05 2.12 9.20
N GLY A 86 17.34 2.23 7.92
CA GLY A 86 18.70 2.12 7.42
C GLY A 86 19.39 0.79 7.69
N SER A 87 20.33 0.41 6.84
CA SER A 87 21.24 -0.69 7.14
C SER A 87 22.56 -0.09 7.56
N GLY A 88 23.27 -0.75 8.46
CA GLY A 88 24.52 -0.27 8.98
C GLY A 88 25.66 -0.15 7.94
N ASP A 89 25.43 -0.69 6.74
CA ASP A 89 26.45 -0.73 5.69
C ASP A 89 26.46 0.51 4.79
N VAL A 90 25.50 1.41 4.97
CA VAL A 90 25.39 2.61 4.13
C VAL A 90 25.68 3.83 4.99
N ASP A 91 26.49 4.77 4.47
CA ASP A 91 26.76 5.98 5.23
C ASP A 91 25.49 6.81 5.41
N SER A 92 25.51 7.67 6.42
CA SER A 92 24.31 8.43 6.81
C SER A 92 23.80 9.34 5.70
N TRP A 93 24.69 9.92 4.91
CA TRP A 93 24.30 10.80 3.82
C TRP A 93 23.58 10.05 2.72
N THR A 94 24.12 8.90 2.31
CA THR A 94 23.49 8.07 1.27
C THR A 94 22.15 7.54 1.74
N ALA A 95 22.07 7.11 3.01
CA ALA A 95 20.81 6.62 3.58
C ALA A 95 19.75 7.72 3.57
N LEU A 96 20.12 8.94 3.97
CA LEU A 96 19.19 10.07 3.97
C LEU A 96 18.70 10.39 2.56
N ARG A 97 19.62 10.43 1.60
CA ARG A 97 19.25 10.72 0.22
C ARG A 97 18.30 9.69 -0.35
N ARG A 98 18.56 8.42 -0.11
CA ARG A 98 17.67 7.33 -0.56
C ARG A 98 16.28 7.44 0.06
N TRP A 99 16.24 7.76 1.35
CA TRP A 99 14.98 7.91 2.04
C TRP A 99 14.19 9.10 1.50
N LEU A 100 14.86 10.23 1.24
CA LEU A 100 14.23 11.40 0.67
C LEU A 100 13.67 11.13 -0.73
N GLU A 101 14.41 10.37 -1.55
CA GLU A 101 13.93 9.97 -2.87
C GLU A 101 12.65 9.14 -2.76
N LYS A 102 12.61 8.20 -1.83
CA LYS A 102 11.42 7.39 -1.58
C LYS A 102 10.27 8.26 -1.05
N PHE A 103 10.57 9.21 -0.20
CA PHE A 103 9.56 10.11 0.36
C PHE A 103 8.94 10.97 -0.75
N VAL A 104 9.75 11.52 -1.63
CA VAL A 104 9.26 12.33 -2.75
C VAL A 104 8.39 11.47 -3.67
N ASP A 105 8.84 10.26 -3.96
CA ASP A 105 8.07 9.34 -4.79
C ASP A 105 6.74 8.98 -4.12
N PHE A 106 6.77 8.73 -2.82
CA PHE A 106 5.56 8.46 -2.04
C PHE A 106 4.57 9.64 -2.18
N MET A 107 5.05 10.86 -1.97
CA MET A 107 4.19 12.04 -2.04
C MET A 107 3.58 12.20 -3.43
N ARG A 108 4.37 11.95 -4.46
CA ARG A 108 3.90 12.09 -5.83
C ARG A 108 2.87 11.05 -6.21
N THR A 109 3.12 9.78 -5.86
CA THR A 109 2.28 8.67 -6.32
C THR A 109 1.08 8.40 -5.42
N LYS A 110 1.15 8.79 -4.15
CA LYS A 110 0.08 8.50 -3.20
C LYS A 110 -0.85 9.68 -2.94
N HIS A 111 -0.56 10.83 -3.53
CA HIS A 111 -1.43 12.01 -3.36
C HIS A 111 -2.88 11.72 -3.76
N PRO A 112 -3.18 11.05 -4.89
CA PRO A 112 -4.56 10.76 -5.24
C PRO A 112 -5.28 9.91 -4.21
N VAL A 113 -4.59 8.93 -3.63
CA VAL A 113 -5.15 8.06 -2.59
C VAL A 113 -5.43 8.85 -1.31
N VAL A 114 -4.47 9.66 -0.90
CA VAL A 114 -4.61 10.49 0.31
C VAL A 114 -5.77 11.46 0.17
N SER A 115 -5.90 12.10 -0.99
CA SER A 115 -6.99 13.03 -1.25
C SER A 115 -8.35 12.38 -1.07
N VAL A 116 -8.53 11.18 -1.62
CA VAL A 116 -9.81 10.47 -1.49
C VAL A 116 -10.07 10.08 -0.05
N LEU A 117 -9.06 9.59 0.66
CA LEU A 117 -9.22 9.17 2.05
C LEU A 117 -9.57 10.35 2.96
N THR A 118 -8.97 11.52 2.71
CA THR A 118 -9.26 12.69 3.55
C THR A 118 -10.65 13.26 3.27
N GLU A 119 -11.15 13.14 2.06
CA GLU A 119 -12.50 13.57 1.73
C GLU A 119 -13.55 12.69 2.39
N GLN A 120 -13.21 11.45 2.70
CA GLN A 120 -14.13 10.49 3.31
C GLN A 120 -14.18 10.59 4.85
N SER A 121 -13.27 11.29 5.45
CA SER A 121 -13.24 11.40 6.92
C SER A 121 -14.08 12.51 7.50
#